data_5b227879fcb2a198f51656f856f893d2
#
_entry.id   5b227879fcb2a198f51656f856f893d2
#
_cell.length_a   1.000
_cell.length_b   1.000
_cell.length_c   1.000
_cell.angle_alpha   90.00
_cell.angle_beta   90.00
_cell.angle_gamma   90.00
#
_symmetry.space_group_name_H-M   'P 1'
#
loop_
_entity.id
_entity.type
_entity.pdbx_description
1 polymer ?
#
loop_
_entity_poly.entity_id
_entity_poly.type
_entity_poly.pdbx_seq_one_letter_code
_entity_poly.pdbx_strand_id
1 'polypeptide(L)' 'MPPEPARRPLKKAVESAEKMLARLTEQMDGVLARLADPAIYSRPGTVVTELQKEKARLEREVANAEKRWLSAQEALEAAA' A
#
# COMPACT_ATOMS: atom_id res chain seq x y z
N MET A 1 -1.78 33.77 -2.49
CA MET A 1 -1.32 32.64 -1.68
C MET A 1 -2.54 31.86 -1.16
N PRO A 2 -2.59 30.56 -1.36
CA PRO A 2 -3.71 29.78 -0.84
C PRO A 2 -3.70 29.83 0.69
N PRO A 3 -4.86 29.87 1.33
CA PRO A 3 -4.93 29.89 2.78
C PRO A 3 -4.40 28.56 3.35
N GLU A 4 -3.78 28.64 4.53
CA GLU A 4 -3.24 27.47 5.21
C GLU A 4 -4.24 26.33 5.37
N PRO A 5 -5.54 26.58 5.66
CA PRO A 5 -6.53 25.51 5.74
C PRO A 5 -6.67 24.69 4.46
N ALA A 6 -6.39 25.27 3.29
CA ALA A 6 -6.45 24.54 2.02
C ALA A 6 -5.30 23.55 1.87
N ARG A 7 -4.13 23.84 2.47
CA ARG A 7 -2.96 22.98 2.39
C ARG A 7 -2.95 21.86 3.42
N ARG A 8 -3.51 22.12 4.61
CA ARG A 8 -3.53 21.13 5.68
C ARG A 8 -4.20 19.81 5.30
N PRO A 9 -5.43 19.82 4.74
CA PRO A 9 -6.04 18.56 4.33
C PRO A 9 -5.28 17.86 3.22
N LEU A 10 -4.59 18.61 2.35
CA LEU A 10 -3.76 18.04 1.31
C LEU A 10 -2.52 17.36 1.89
N LYS A 11 -1.87 17.98 2.87
CA LYS A 11 -0.75 17.38 3.58
C LYS A 11 -1.17 16.12 4.31
N LYS A 12 -2.34 16.15 4.97
CA LYS A 12 -2.88 14.98 5.66
C LYS A 12 -3.19 13.84 4.68
N ALA A 13 -3.68 14.18 3.49
CA ALA A 13 -3.94 13.18 2.46
C ALA A 13 -2.66 12.49 2.01
N VAL A 14 -1.57 13.25 1.83
CA VAL A 14 -0.26 12.69 1.50
C VAL A 14 0.23 11.77 2.62
N GLU A 15 0.19 12.25 3.85
CA GLU A 15 0.64 11.48 5.01
C GLU A 15 -0.17 10.19 5.18
N SER A 16 -1.48 10.28 5.02
CA SER A 16 -2.38 9.14 5.12
C SER A 16 -2.05 8.09 4.06
N ALA A 17 -1.81 8.54 2.82
CA ALA A 17 -1.43 7.63 1.73
C ALA A 17 -0.07 6.97 2.00
N GLU A 18 0.90 7.73 2.55
CA GLU A 18 2.20 7.20 2.90
C GLU A 18 2.12 6.13 3.99
N LYS A 19 1.28 6.36 5.00
CA LYS A 19 1.06 5.38 6.07
C LYS A 19 0.41 4.12 5.53
N MET A 20 -0.54 4.26 4.62
CA MET A 20 -1.20 3.12 3.98
C MET A 20 -0.21 2.31 3.16
N LEU A 21 0.64 2.99 2.36
CA LEU A 21 1.67 2.33 1.58
C LEU A 21 2.64 1.55 2.47
N ALA A 22 3.08 2.16 3.57
CA ALA A 22 3.99 1.50 4.51
C ALA A 22 3.36 0.23 5.10
N ARG A 23 2.09 0.31 5.48
CA ARG A 23 1.35 -0.83 6.03
C ARG A 23 1.21 -1.95 5.00
N LEU A 24 0.82 -1.59 3.78
CA LEU A 24 0.63 -2.57 2.71
C LEU A 24 1.95 -3.23 2.32
N THR A 25 3.05 -2.46 2.28
CA THR A 25 4.37 -2.98 1.99
C THR A 25 4.79 -3.99 3.06
N GLU A 26 4.54 -3.68 4.33
CA GLU A 26 4.84 -4.58 5.43
C GLU A 26 4.05 -5.89 5.32
N GLN A 27 2.76 -5.79 4.98
CA GLN A 27 1.93 -6.98 4.77
C GLN A 27 2.43 -7.80 3.59
N MET A 28 2.82 -7.14 2.51
CA MET A 28 3.36 -7.81 1.32
C MET A 28 4.65 -8.55 1.67
N ASP A 29 5.54 -7.91 2.42
CA ASP A 29 6.80 -8.53 2.85
C ASP A 29 6.53 -9.79 3.65
N GLY A 30 5.52 -9.78 4.52
CA GLY A 30 5.11 -10.94 5.29
C GLY A 30 4.61 -12.09 4.40
N VAL A 31 3.79 -11.78 3.41
CA VAL A 31 3.27 -12.78 2.46
C VAL A 31 4.42 -13.36 1.63
N LEU A 32 5.30 -12.52 1.11
CA LEU A 32 6.44 -12.96 0.32
C LEU A 32 7.39 -13.84 1.13
N ALA A 33 7.63 -13.50 2.39
CA ALA A 33 8.47 -14.30 3.27
C ALA A 33 7.88 -15.70 3.49
N ARG A 34 6.55 -15.78 3.65
CA ARG A 34 5.87 -17.07 3.81
C ARG A 34 5.93 -17.90 2.54
N LEU A 35 5.76 -17.26 1.38
CA LEU A 35 5.86 -17.95 0.08
C LEU A 35 7.27 -18.42 -0.23
N ALA A 36 8.28 -17.75 0.33
CA ALA A 36 9.68 -18.11 0.16
C ALA A 36 10.13 -19.25 1.09
N ASP A 37 9.35 -19.55 2.13
CA ASP A 37 9.67 -20.59 3.10
C ASP A 37 9.39 -21.97 2.48
N PRO A 38 10.40 -22.84 2.32
CA PRO A 38 10.17 -24.18 1.73
C PRO A 38 9.18 -25.03 2.51
N ALA A 39 9.06 -24.82 3.81
CA ALA A 39 8.17 -25.61 4.66
C ALA A 39 6.69 -25.46 4.27
N ILE A 40 6.32 -24.34 3.63
CA ILE A 40 4.94 -24.10 3.22
C ILE A 40 4.47 -25.12 2.19
N TYR A 41 5.40 -25.65 1.37
CA TYR A 41 5.06 -26.55 0.27
C TYR A 41 4.83 -28.00 0.74
N SER A 42 5.12 -28.30 2.01
CA SER A 42 4.74 -29.56 2.63
C SER A 42 3.35 -29.50 3.26
N ARG A 43 2.71 -28.34 3.28
CA ARG A 43 1.34 -28.15 3.76
C ARG A 43 0.35 -28.39 2.62
N PRO A 44 -0.96 -28.51 2.94
CA PRO A 44 -1.98 -28.61 1.90
C PRO A 44 -1.87 -27.47 0.89
N GLY A 45 -2.11 -27.76 -0.39
CA GLY A 45 -2.02 -26.79 -1.47
C GLY A 45 -2.88 -25.55 -1.29
N THR A 46 -3.95 -25.65 -0.49
CA THR A 46 -4.81 -24.51 -0.16
C THR A 46 -4.06 -23.38 0.54
N VAL A 47 -3.03 -23.69 1.32
CA VAL A 47 -2.22 -22.68 2.02
C VAL A 47 -1.50 -21.80 1.01
N VAL A 48 -0.84 -22.42 0.03
CA VAL A 48 -0.13 -21.69 -1.04
C VAL A 48 -1.13 -20.87 -1.86
N THR A 49 -2.26 -21.47 -2.22
CA THR A 49 -3.30 -20.81 -3.00
C THR A 49 -3.82 -19.56 -2.28
N GLU A 50 -4.10 -19.67 -0.99
CA GLU A 50 -4.57 -18.52 -0.20
C GLU A 50 -3.52 -17.41 -0.12
N LEU A 51 -2.24 -17.77 0.02
CA LEU A 51 -1.15 -16.78 0.03
C LEU A 51 -0.99 -16.11 -1.32
N GLN A 52 -1.18 -16.84 -2.43
CA GLN A 52 -1.13 -16.26 -3.77
C GLN A 52 -2.27 -15.27 -3.98
N LYS A 53 -3.47 -15.60 -3.49
CA LYS A 53 -4.62 -14.69 -3.54
C LYS A 53 -4.36 -13.43 -2.72
N GLU A 54 -3.80 -13.60 -1.53
CA GLU A 54 -3.45 -12.47 -0.65
C GLU A 54 -2.42 -11.56 -1.32
N LYS A 55 -1.41 -12.16 -1.95
CA LYS A 55 -0.39 -11.42 -2.69
C LYS A 55 -1.02 -10.58 -3.80
N ALA A 56 -1.93 -11.18 -4.60
CA ALA A 56 -2.60 -10.49 -5.69
C ALA A 56 -3.46 -9.33 -5.17
N ARG A 57 -4.17 -9.54 -4.06
CA ARG A 57 -4.97 -8.50 -3.42
C ARG A 57 -4.09 -7.33 -2.98
N LEU A 58 -2.98 -7.64 -2.31
CA LEU A 58 -2.06 -6.61 -1.83
C LEU A 58 -1.41 -5.83 -2.97
N GLU A 59 -1.06 -6.51 -4.07
CA GLU A 59 -0.52 -5.84 -5.26
C GLU A 59 -1.49 -4.79 -5.79
N ARG A 60 -2.79 -5.13 -5.85
CA ARG A 60 -3.81 -4.16 -6.29
C ARG A 60 -3.96 -3.01 -5.32
N GLU A 61 -3.94 -3.31 -4.02
CA GLU A 61 -4.08 -2.27 -2.99
C GLU A 61 -2.88 -1.33 -2.98
N VAL A 62 -1.68 -1.86 -3.16
CA VAL A 62 -0.46 -1.05 -3.28
C VAL A 62 -0.57 -0.12 -4.49
N ALA A 63 -0.96 -0.65 -5.64
CA ALA A 63 -1.11 0.16 -6.85
C ALA A 63 -2.13 1.30 -6.64
N ASN A 64 -3.25 1.00 -5.99
CA ASN A 64 -4.28 2.01 -5.70
C ASN A 64 -3.77 3.05 -4.70
N ALA A 65 -3.04 2.63 -3.67
CA ALA A 65 -2.47 3.54 -2.68
C ALA A 65 -1.42 4.45 -3.30
N GLU A 66 -0.60 3.93 -4.22
CA GLU A 66 0.39 4.73 -4.96
C GLU A 66 -0.29 5.80 -5.81
N LYS A 67 -1.41 5.46 -6.46
CA LYS A 67 -2.19 6.43 -7.24
C LYS A 67 -2.74 7.53 -6.35
N ARG A 68 -3.26 7.16 -5.18
CA ARG A 68 -3.79 8.14 -4.21
C ARG A 68 -2.68 9.05 -3.69
N TRP A 69 -1.53 8.47 -3.39
CA TRP A 69 -0.38 9.24 -2.93
C TRP A 69 0.06 10.25 -3.99
N LEU A 70 0.22 9.78 -5.23
CA LEU A 70 0.63 10.64 -6.33
C LEU A 70 -0.37 11.76 -6.58
N SER A 71 -1.66 11.44 -6.59
CA SER A 71 -2.73 12.43 -6.76
C SER A 71 -2.71 13.47 -5.65
N ALA A 72 -2.53 13.04 -4.40
CA ALA A 72 -2.46 13.93 -3.25
C ALA A 72 -1.21 14.81 -3.32
N GLN A 73 -0.08 14.25 -3.73
CA GLN A 73 1.17 14.97 -3.88
C GLN A 73 1.05 16.06 -4.95
N GLU A 74 0.47 15.72 -6.10
CA GLU A 74 0.23 16.66 -7.18
C GLU A 74 -0.69 17.81 -6.75
N ALA A 75 -1.76 17.48 -6.01
CA ALA A 75 -2.68 18.47 -5.49
C ALA A 75 -1.98 19.41 -4.50
N LEU A 76 -1.12 18.88 -3.64
CA LEU A 76 -0.36 19.65 -2.68
C LEU A 76 0.61 20.59 -3.40
N GLU A 77 1.31 20.10 -4.40
CA GLU A 77 2.23 20.92 -5.20
C GLU A 77 1.50 22.02 -5.94
N ALA A 78 0.32 21.73 -6.49
CA ALA A 78 -0.50 22.73 -7.19
C ALA A 78 -1.02 23.80 -6.25
N ALA A 79 -1.18 23.50 -4.95
CA ALA A 79 -1.65 24.44 -3.93
C ALA A 79 -0.52 25.30 -3.35
N ALA A 80 0.70 25.00 -3.65
CA ALA A 80 1.88 25.68 -3.09
C ALA A 80 2.07 27.10 -3.66
#